data_8dd7841ba74ff8a571e9b12e84d849e3
#
_entry.id   8dd7841ba74ff8a571e9b12e84d849e3
#
_cell.length_a   1.000
_cell.length_b   1.000
_cell.length_c   1.000
_cell.angle_alpha   90.00
_cell.angle_beta   90.00
_cell.angle_gamma   90.00
#
_symmetry.space_group_name_H-M   'P 1'
#
loop_
_entity.id
_entity.type
_entity.pdbx_description
1 polymer ?
#
loop_
_entity_poly.entity_id
_entity_poly.type
_entity_poly.pdbx_seq_one_letter_code
_entity_poly.pdbx_strand_id
1 'polypeptide(L)'
;MLVRRIIQRWLGFGDVIIQSYHIYQIHQTVYVRGRVLREDNVISRPTDGWLRSLWHMLKRLASDELPHVALSIKLGDAVYQMQADHEGFFEHYVDEVPERIDRCELRIDPTQLMTRQRSEVLLHTPIYQFSQQASRGIISDIDDTILKTGVVSRFKWRLIINTLFVSPSRRKSFPRTAAVFSRFVSPDNPIFYISNSPWNMHTYLQEYLEYQGFPEGILLLRDIDFLKWKTKELELQNKYQEIIKVLAAHEELTFILIGDAGEVDIDIYEQIARHHPKRISAIYIRSVKSKKRMHRVRKFAGSTSPVPIIIFDNSSEMAAHAESIGLLEAGM
;
A
#
# COMPACT_ATOMS: atom_id res chain seq x y z
N MET A 1 22.52 -12.30 23.28
CA MET A 1 21.41 -11.38 22.91
C MET A 1 20.16 -12.10 22.43
N LEU A 2 20.26 -13.08 21.52
CA LEU A 2 19.11 -13.87 20.99
C LEU A 2 18.33 -14.59 22.09
N VAL A 3 19.02 -15.28 22.98
CA VAL A 3 18.43 -16.05 24.11
C VAL A 3 17.65 -15.12 25.07
N ARG A 4 18.17 -13.93 25.38
CA ARG A 4 17.47 -12.95 26.22
C ARG A 4 16.18 -12.44 25.59
N ARG A 5 16.16 -12.32 24.24
CA ARG A 5 14.96 -11.94 23.46
C ARG A 5 13.91 -13.05 23.45
N ILE A 6 14.31 -14.30 23.24
CA ILE A 6 13.41 -15.46 23.31
C ILE A 6 12.77 -15.54 24.68
N ILE A 7 13.56 -15.32 25.77
CA ILE A 7 13.05 -15.31 27.13
C ILE A 7 12.14 -14.11 27.39
N GLN A 8 12.47 -12.92 26.91
CA GLN A 8 11.60 -11.74 27.01
C GLN A 8 10.29 -11.92 26.25
N ARG A 9 10.35 -12.51 25.05
CA ARG A 9 9.18 -12.90 24.24
C ARG A 9 8.27 -13.87 24.99
N TRP A 10 8.88 -14.88 25.63
CA TRP A 10 8.17 -15.90 26.43
C TRP A 10 7.57 -15.33 27.73
N LEU A 11 8.22 -14.35 28.33
CA LEU A 11 7.78 -13.70 29.58
C LEU A 11 6.83 -12.52 29.39
N GLY A 12 6.49 -12.17 28.14
CA GLY A 12 5.49 -11.12 27.82
C GLY A 12 5.97 -9.71 28.16
N PHE A 13 7.27 -9.43 28.08
CA PHE A 13 7.82 -8.09 28.23
C PHE A 13 7.71 -7.30 26.92
N GLY A 14 7.24 -6.09 27.00
CA GLY A 14 7.02 -5.13 25.93
C GLY A 14 5.61 -4.56 25.99
N ASP A 15 5.47 -3.26 25.77
CA ASP A 15 4.17 -2.61 25.74
C ASP A 15 3.43 -2.98 24.45
N VAL A 16 2.13 -3.19 24.55
CA VAL A 16 1.28 -3.42 23.40
C VAL A 16 1.00 -2.07 22.75
N ILE A 17 1.14 -2.01 21.46
CA ILE A 17 0.83 -0.82 20.66
C ILE A 17 -0.11 -1.16 19.51
N ILE A 18 -0.88 -0.17 19.10
CA ILE A 18 -1.65 -0.18 17.86
C ILE A 18 -0.84 0.58 16.83
N GLN A 19 -0.48 -0.06 15.75
CA GLN A 19 0.09 0.57 14.58
C GLN A 19 -1.03 0.74 13.54
N SER A 20 -1.49 1.97 13.32
CA SER A 20 -2.37 2.28 12.19
C SER A 20 -1.54 2.41 10.93
N TYR A 21 -2.04 1.85 9.82
CA TYR A 21 -1.41 2.04 8.52
C TYR A 21 -2.08 3.20 7.78
N HIS A 22 -3.25 2.98 7.23
CA HIS A 22 -4.05 4.04 6.63
C HIS A 22 -5.48 3.96 7.13
N ILE A 23 -5.99 5.10 7.57
CA ILE A 23 -7.39 5.28 7.86
C ILE A 23 -7.86 6.41 6.96
N TYR A 24 -8.82 6.14 6.11
CA TYR A 24 -9.33 7.12 5.16
C TYR A 24 -10.84 7.08 5.04
N GLN A 25 -11.41 8.19 4.61
CA GLN A 25 -12.84 8.30 4.28
C GLN A 25 -13.00 8.71 2.81
N ILE A 26 -13.77 7.93 2.08
CA ILE A 26 -14.25 8.26 0.74
C ILE A 26 -15.76 8.18 0.79
N HIS A 27 -16.45 9.27 0.42
CA HIS A 27 -17.89 9.39 0.55
C HIS A 27 -18.34 9.02 1.98
N GLN A 28 -19.23 8.02 2.11
CA GLN A 28 -19.76 7.56 3.39
C GLN A 28 -19.03 6.34 3.96
N THR A 29 -17.98 5.86 3.30
CA THR A 29 -17.23 4.68 3.75
C THR A 29 -15.91 5.10 4.41
N VAL A 30 -15.70 4.65 5.65
CA VAL A 30 -14.42 4.79 6.35
C VAL A 30 -13.70 3.44 6.32
N TYR A 31 -12.51 3.43 5.76
CA TYR A 31 -11.61 2.27 5.80
C TYR A 31 -10.61 2.40 6.93
N VAL A 32 -10.45 1.31 7.66
CA VAL A 32 -9.53 1.22 8.80
C VAL A 32 -8.64 0.01 8.62
N ARG A 33 -7.33 0.21 8.68
CA ARG A 33 -6.37 -0.90 8.69
C ARG A 33 -5.20 -0.60 9.63
N GLY A 34 -4.79 -1.62 10.35
CA GLY A 34 -3.66 -1.53 11.26
C GLY A 34 -3.21 -2.89 11.76
N ARG A 35 -2.33 -2.86 12.76
CA ARG A 35 -1.78 -4.06 13.37
C ARG A 35 -1.57 -3.86 14.86
N VAL A 36 -1.81 -4.90 15.64
CA VAL A 36 -1.51 -4.94 17.07
C VAL A 36 -0.17 -5.64 17.25
N LEU A 37 0.78 -4.94 17.87
CA LEU A 37 2.16 -5.40 18.04
C LEU A 37 2.62 -5.20 19.48
N ARG A 38 3.68 -5.91 19.86
CA ARG A 38 4.50 -5.53 21.03
C ARG A 38 5.61 -4.60 20.59
N GLU A 39 5.75 -3.49 21.29
CA GLU A 39 6.78 -2.51 21.00
C GLU A 39 8.17 -3.09 21.32
N ASP A 40 8.99 -3.17 20.31
CA ASP A 40 10.43 -3.30 20.42
C ASP A 40 11.03 -1.90 20.19
N ASN A 41 11.27 -1.12 21.23
CA ASN A 41 11.82 0.25 21.22
C ASN A 41 12.89 0.50 20.13
N VAL A 42 12.47 0.61 18.87
CA VAL A 42 13.36 0.85 17.73
C VAL A 42 13.08 2.22 17.14
N ILE A 43 13.79 3.21 17.65
CA ILE A 43 13.80 4.57 17.08
C ILE A 43 14.88 4.62 16.00
N SER A 44 14.48 4.70 14.73
CA SER A 44 15.39 5.00 13.62
C SER A 44 15.65 6.50 13.55
N ARG A 45 16.93 6.89 13.46
CA ARG A 45 17.32 8.30 13.26
C ARG A 45 17.90 8.47 11.85
N PRO A 46 17.70 9.63 11.20
CA PRO A 46 18.25 9.90 9.87
C PRO A 46 19.79 9.78 9.81
N THR A 47 20.45 9.87 10.96
CA THR A 47 21.92 9.77 11.12
C THR A 47 22.41 8.34 11.36
N ASP A 48 21.54 7.35 11.43
CA ASP A 48 21.94 5.97 11.69
C ASP A 48 22.76 5.41 10.52
N GLY A 49 23.92 4.85 10.84
CA GLY A 49 24.77 4.17 9.86
C GLY A 49 24.08 2.91 9.29
N TRP A 50 24.55 2.45 8.13
CA TRP A 50 23.93 1.34 7.38
C TRP A 50 23.74 0.05 8.22
N LEU A 51 24.67 -0.31 9.09
CA LEU A 51 24.56 -1.48 10.00
C LEU A 51 23.43 -1.32 11.01
N ARG A 52 23.21 -0.10 11.48
CA ARG A 52 22.16 0.22 12.43
C ARG A 52 20.79 0.23 11.74
N SER A 53 20.74 0.78 10.53
CA SER A 53 19.52 0.73 9.68
C SER A 53 19.14 -0.71 9.34
N LEU A 54 20.13 -1.56 9.02
CA LEU A 54 19.93 -3.01 8.83
C LEU A 54 19.38 -3.69 10.08
N TRP A 55 19.98 -3.41 11.23
CA TRP A 55 19.52 -3.96 12.50
C TRP A 55 18.09 -3.54 12.83
N HIS A 56 17.76 -2.27 12.61
CA HIS A 56 16.41 -1.74 12.82
C HIS A 56 15.40 -2.41 11.88
N MET A 57 15.77 -2.62 10.63
CA MET A 57 14.92 -3.30 9.66
C MET A 57 14.71 -4.78 10.01
N LEU A 58 15.78 -5.51 10.32
CA LEU A 58 15.66 -6.92 10.78
C LEU A 58 14.80 -7.03 12.04
N LYS A 59 14.85 -6.00 12.89
CA LYS A 59 14.01 -5.90 14.07
C LYS A 59 12.55 -5.65 13.72
N ARG A 60 12.27 -4.79 12.75
CA ARG A 60 10.91 -4.54 12.23
C ARG A 60 10.33 -5.78 11.53
N LEU A 61 11.18 -6.55 10.81
CA LEU A 61 10.76 -7.82 10.20
C LEU A 61 10.50 -8.93 11.23
N ALA A 62 11.04 -8.80 12.43
CA ALA A 62 10.85 -9.73 13.56
C ALA A 62 9.89 -9.15 14.61
N SER A 63 8.86 -8.40 14.18
CA SER A 63 7.85 -7.84 15.07
C SER A 63 7.14 -8.95 15.86
N ASP A 64 6.85 -8.68 17.14
CA ASP A 64 6.07 -9.57 17.99
C ASP A 64 4.58 -9.28 17.76
N GLU A 65 3.97 -10.10 16.96
CA GLU A 65 2.57 -10.03 16.59
C GLU A 65 1.67 -10.49 17.72
N LEU A 66 0.56 -9.81 17.93
CA LEU A 66 -0.45 -10.20 18.90
C LEU A 66 -1.73 -10.67 18.19
N PRO A 67 -1.92 -11.99 18.05
CA PRO A 67 -3.07 -12.54 17.37
C PRO A 67 -4.35 -12.38 18.20
N HIS A 68 -5.47 -12.26 17.48
CA HIS A 68 -6.83 -12.34 17.99
C HIS A 68 -7.18 -11.33 19.10
N VAL A 69 -6.46 -10.20 19.15
CA VAL A 69 -6.76 -9.11 20.08
C VAL A 69 -8.05 -8.42 19.63
N ALA A 70 -9.00 -8.31 20.54
CA ALA A 70 -10.19 -7.49 20.30
C ALA A 70 -9.86 -6.02 20.54
N LEU A 71 -10.34 -5.17 19.64
CA LEU A 71 -10.16 -3.74 19.69
C LEU A 71 -11.41 -3.03 19.21
N SER A 72 -11.56 -1.77 19.57
CA SER A 72 -12.66 -0.94 19.09
C SER A 72 -12.14 0.28 18.36
N ILE A 73 -12.91 0.74 17.37
CA ILE A 73 -12.74 2.05 16.75
C ILE A 73 -13.92 2.93 17.09
N LYS A 74 -13.62 4.15 17.54
CA LYS A 74 -14.62 5.20 17.73
C LYS A 74 -14.54 6.20 16.59
N LEU A 75 -15.64 6.38 15.89
CA LEU A 75 -15.86 7.30 14.78
C LEU A 75 -17.00 8.26 15.18
N GLY A 76 -16.64 9.50 15.55
CA GLY A 76 -17.60 10.41 16.16
C GLY A 76 -18.15 9.83 17.45
N ASP A 77 -19.47 9.63 17.53
CA ASP A 77 -20.13 9.02 18.68
C ASP A 77 -20.32 7.50 18.56
N ALA A 78 -20.11 6.93 17.36
CA ALA A 78 -20.29 5.51 17.11
C ALA A 78 -19.02 4.71 17.47
N VAL A 79 -19.23 3.51 18.03
CA VAL A 79 -18.15 2.58 18.39
C VAL A 79 -18.36 1.25 17.68
N TYR A 80 -17.34 0.81 16.94
CA TYR A 80 -17.36 -0.45 16.21
C TYR A 80 -16.34 -1.41 16.83
N GLN A 81 -16.72 -2.67 16.97
CA GLN A 81 -15.85 -3.71 17.50
C GLN A 81 -15.16 -4.44 16.37
N MET A 82 -13.87 -4.71 16.54
CA MET A 82 -13.04 -5.42 15.58
C MET A 82 -12.19 -6.46 16.29
N GLN A 83 -11.66 -7.42 15.55
CA GLN A 83 -10.71 -8.40 16.06
C GLN A 83 -9.53 -8.50 15.10
N ALA A 84 -8.34 -8.49 15.65
CA ALA A 84 -7.12 -8.77 14.90
C ALA A 84 -7.07 -10.25 14.47
N ASP A 85 -6.49 -10.53 13.32
CA ASP A 85 -6.28 -11.88 12.82
C ASP A 85 -5.14 -12.61 13.52
N HIS A 86 -4.73 -13.77 12.99
CA HIS A 86 -3.65 -14.60 13.53
C HIS A 86 -2.25 -13.97 13.42
N GLU A 87 -2.08 -12.92 12.62
CA GLU A 87 -0.84 -12.13 12.49
C GLU A 87 -0.97 -10.74 13.14
N GLY A 88 -2.05 -10.50 13.88
CA GLY A 88 -2.31 -9.24 14.57
C GLY A 88 -2.83 -8.11 13.68
N PHE A 89 -3.15 -8.36 12.41
CA PHE A 89 -3.77 -7.36 11.54
C PHE A 89 -5.26 -7.21 11.81
N PHE A 90 -5.74 -6.01 11.67
CA PHE A 90 -7.17 -5.70 11.60
C PHE A 90 -7.46 -4.86 10.35
N GLU A 91 -8.57 -5.16 9.72
CA GLU A 91 -9.07 -4.47 8.54
C GLU A 91 -10.59 -4.38 8.63
N HIS A 92 -11.13 -3.18 8.42
CA HIS A 92 -12.57 -2.98 8.47
C HIS A 92 -13.01 -1.85 7.55
N TYR A 93 -14.13 -2.04 6.87
CA TYR A 93 -14.87 -0.99 6.19
C TYR A 93 -16.10 -0.66 7.03
N VAL A 94 -16.27 0.59 7.38
CA VAL A 94 -17.43 1.13 8.07
C VAL A 94 -18.22 1.93 7.06
N ASP A 95 -19.36 1.40 6.67
CA ASP A 95 -20.28 2.05 5.72
C ASP A 95 -21.26 2.97 6.44
N GLU A 96 -21.95 3.80 5.66
CA GLU A 96 -23.00 4.71 6.15
C GLU A 96 -22.52 5.72 7.22
N VAL A 97 -21.28 6.14 7.15
CA VAL A 97 -20.76 7.23 7.98
C VAL A 97 -21.16 8.57 7.34
N PRO A 98 -22.22 9.24 7.85
CA PRO A 98 -22.86 10.34 7.11
C PRO A 98 -22.07 11.64 7.14
N GLU A 99 -21.22 11.81 8.12
CA GLU A 99 -20.47 13.04 8.34
C GLU A 99 -18.97 12.83 8.13
N ARG A 100 -18.31 13.92 7.73
CA ARG A 100 -16.86 13.95 7.67
C ARG A 100 -16.28 13.83 9.08
N ILE A 101 -15.45 12.82 9.30
CA ILE A 101 -14.76 12.59 10.56
C ILE A 101 -13.27 12.77 10.37
N ASP A 102 -12.68 13.78 11.00
CA ASP A 102 -11.26 14.09 10.82
C ASP A 102 -10.32 13.22 11.66
N ARG A 103 -10.83 12.56 12.70
CA ARG A 103 -10.03 11.71 13.61
C ARG A 103 -10.84 10.54 14.12
N CYS A 104 -10.15 9.44 14.36
CA CYS A 104 -10.71 8.31 15.07
C CYS A 104 -9.85 7.94 16.28
N GLU A 105 -10.46 7.16 17.16
CA GLU A 105 -9.83 6.59 18.34
C GLU A 105 -9.84 5.07 18.23
N LEU A 106 -8.66 4.47 18.24
CA LEU A 106 -8.49 3.01 18.32
C LEU A 106 -8.14 2.65 19.76
N ARG A 107 -8.83 1.67 20.32
CA ARG A 107 -8.71 1.30 21.73
C ARG A 107 -8.62 -0.21 21.91
N ILE A 108 -7.71 -0.65 22.76
CA ILE A 108 -7.63 -2.03 23.27
C ILE A 108 -7.83 -2.01 24.77
N ASP A 109 -8.79 -2.79 25.28
CA ASP A 109 -9.00 -3.00 26.69
C ASP A 109 -7.86 -3.91 27.24
N PRO A 110 -7.11 -3.45 28.26
CA PRO A 110 -6.02 -4.22 28.83
C PRO A 110 -6.46 -5.55 29.44
N THR A 111 -7.73 -5.70 29.81
CA THR A 111 -8.27 -6.97 30.35
C THR A 111 -8.26 -8.10 29.32
N GLN A 112 -8.21 -7.75 28.02
CA GLN A 112 -8.16 -8.70 26.91
C GLN A 112 -6.73 -9.08 26.52
N LEU A 113 -5.74 -8.42 27.11
CA LEU A 113 -4.34 -8.67 26.84
C LEU A 113 -3.79 -9.70 27.83
N MET A 114 -3.30 -10.83 27.34
CA MET A 114 -2.52 -11.78 28.16
C MET A 114 -1.12 -11.23 28.43
N THR A 115 -1.03 -9.99 28.94
CA THR A 115 0.23 -9.30 29.22
C THR A 115 0.22 -8.71 30.61
N ARG A 116 1.38 -8.22 31.08
CA ARG A 116 1.48 -7.48 32.33
C ARG A 116 1.04 -6.03 32.22
N GLN A 117 0.71 -5.57 31.01
CA GLN A 117 0.22 -4.22 30.76
C GLN A 117 -1.16 -4.04 31.41
N ARG A 118 -1.25 -3.07 32.29
CA ARG A 118 -2.50 -2.71 33.00
C ARG A 118 -3.13 -1.43 32.45
N SER A 119 -2.38 -0.67 31.65
CA SER A 119 -2.87 0.55 31.03
C SER A 119 -3.58 0.24 29.72
N GLU A 120 -4.65 0.96 29.47
CA GLU A 120 -5.35 0.95 28.19
C GLU A 120 -4.41 1.34 27.05
N VAL A 121 -4.55 0.69 25.89
CA VAL A 121 -3.86 1.09 24.67
C VAL A 121 -4.80 1.96 23.86
N LEU A 122 -4.44 3.22 23.71
CA LEU A 122 -5.23 4.22 23.03
C LEU A 122 -4.40 4.90 21.94
N LEU A 123 -4.93 4.93 20.73
CA LEU A 123 -4.32 5.61 19.60
C LEU A 123 -5.34 6.58 18.97
N HIS A 124 -5.03 7.88 19.03
CA HIS A 124 -5.74 8.88 18.25
C HIS A 124 -5.03 9.07 16.92
N THR A 125 -5.73 8.85 15.81
CA THR A 125 -5.15 8.95 14.48
C THR A 125 -6.04 9.78 13.56
N PRO A 126 -5.46 10.61 12.67
CA PRO A 126 -6.22 11.33 11.67
C PRO A 126 -6.85 10.35 10.69
N ILE A 127 -7.99 10.73 10.15
CA ILE A 127 -8.63 10.06 9.02
C ILE A 127 -8.29 10.88 7.77
N TYR A 128 -7.65 10.24 6.80
CA TYR A 128 -7.36 10.89 5.52
C TYR A 128 -8.65 11.10 4.75
N GLN A 129 -8.92 12.35 4.37
CA GLN A 129 -10.18 12.74 3.74
C GLN A 129 -10.00 12.89 2.23
N PHE A 130 -10.79 12.17 1.47
CA PHE A 130 -10.94 12.45 0.04
C PHE A 130 -12.19 13.28 -0.22
N SER A 131 -12.22 13.93 -1.38
CA SER A 131 -13.37 14.76 -1.77
C SER A 131 -14.63 13.93 -1.92
N GLN A 132 -15.74 14.47 -1.46
CA GLN A 132 -17.07 13.93 -1.71
C GLN A 132 -17.46 13.96 -3.21
N GLN A 133 -16.71 14.71 -4.02
CA GLN A 133 -16.91 14.85 -5.46
C GLN A 133 -15.95 13.98 -6.27
N ALA A 134 -15.11 13.18 -5.62
CA ALA A 134 -14.23 12.25 -6.30
C ALA A 134 -15.04 11.29 -7.17
N SER A 135 -14.75 11.27 -8.46
CA SER A 135 -15.39 10.37 -9.44
C SER A 135 -14.40 9.39 -10.04
N ARG A 136 -13.11 9.58 -9.75
CA ARG A 136 -12.03 8.79 -10.29
C ARG A 136 -10.99 8.47 -9.21
N GLY A 137 -10.43 7.28 -9.26
CA GLY A 137 -9.31 6.87 -8.42
C GLY A 137 -8.13 6.42 -9.28
N ILE A 138 -6.95 6.39 -8.71
CA ILE A 138 -5.74 5.87 -9.32
C ILE A 138 -5.30 4.64 -8.52
N ILE A 139 -5.00 3.54 -9.21
CA ILE A 139 -4.36 2.36 -8.63
C ILE A 139 -3.00 2.21 -9.30
N SER A 140 -1.93 2.34 -8.52
CA SER A 140 -0.56 2.26 -9.04
C SER A 140 0.25 1.20 -8.32
N ASP A 141 0.99 0.43 -9.12
CA ASP A 141 2.11 -0.35 -8.59
C ASP A 141 3.26 0.57 -8.17
N ILE A 142 4.11 0.09 -7.27
CA ILE A 142 5.28 0.83 -6.76
C ILE A 142 6.57 0.33 -7.43
N ASP A 143 6.78 -0.98 -7.46
CA ASP A 143 8.05 -1.60 -7.85
C ASP A 143 8.26 -1.53 -9.36
N ASP A 144 9.39 -0.93 -9.81
CA ASP A 144 9.72 -0.65 -11.22
C ASP A 144 8.71 0.26 -11.97
N THR A 145 7.61 0.64 -11.36
CA THR A 145 6.66 1.66 -11.84
C THR A 145 7.02 3.04 -11.31
N ILE A 146 7.18 3.15 -10.00
CA ILE A 146 7.55 4.37 -9.28
C ILE A 146 9.01 4.29 -8.84
N LEU A 147 9.37 3.20 -8.17
CA LEU A 147 10.68 2.94 -7.60
C LEU A 147 11.56 2.23 -8.61
N LYS A 148 12.68 2.86 -9.00
CA LYS A 148 13.63 2.27 -9.93
C LYS A 148 14.47 1.22 -9.21
N THR A 149 14.06 -0.05 -9.25
CA THR A 149 14.81 -1.15 -8.63
C THR A 149 15.95 -1.63 -9.53
N GLY A 150 15.82 -1.52 -10.85
CA GLY A 150 16.82 -1.95 -11.82
C GLY A 150 17.06 -3.45 -11.88
N VAL A 151 16.23 -4.24 -11.21
CA VAL A 151 16.42 -5.68 -11.05
C VAL A 151 15.28 -6.47 -11.66
N VAL A 152 15.58 -7.09 -12.78
CA VAL A 152 14.67 -7.96 -13.54
C VAL A 152 14.74 -9.41 -13.03
N SER A 153 14.69 -9.68 -11.73
CA SER A 153 14.94 -11.00 -11.16
C SER A 153 13.78 -11.51 -10.27
N ARG A 154 13.55 -12.84 -10.30
CA ARG A 154 12.64 -13.58 -9.41
C ARG A 154 12.95 -13.41 -7.90
N PHE A 155 14.11 -12.84 -7.58
CA PHE A 155 14.56 -12.55 -6.22
C PHE A 155 14.44 -11.06 -5.86
N LYS A 156 13.59 -10.30 -6.56
CA LYS A 156 13.41 -8.85 -6.38
C LYS A 156 13.31 -8.44 -4.92
N TRP A 157 12.51 -9.11 -4.14
CA TRP A 157 12.30 -8.71 -2.76
C TRP A 157 13.53 -8.96 -1.86
N ARG A 158 14.31 -10.06 -2.06
CA ARG A 158 15.61 -10.23 -1.36
C ARG A 158 16.60 -9.14 -1.74
N LEU A 159 16.56 -8.72 -3.00
CA LEU A 159 17.33 -7.59 -3.49
C LEU A 159 16.73 -6.26 -3.05
N ILE A 160 15.39 -6.13 -2.98
CA ILE A 160 14.72 -4.99 -2.37
C ILE A 160 15.11 -4.90 -0.90
N ILE A 161 15.06 -5.96 -0.13
CA ILE A 161 15.57 -6.00 1.24
C ILE A 161 17.05 -5.61 1.29
N ASN A 162 17.92 -6.20 0.44
CA ASN A 162 19.34 -5.84 0.38
C ASN A 162 19.59 -4.42 -0.15
N THR A 163 18.67 -3.88 -0.95
CA THR A 163 18.75 -2.51 -1.48
C THR A 163 18.06 -1.50 -0.56
N LEU A 164 17.25 -1.94 0.40
CA LEU A 164 16.67 -1.14 1.48
C LEU A 164 17.72 -0.61 2.48
N PHE A 165 18.97 -1.08 2.39
CA PHE A 165 20.10 -0.44 3.06
C PHE A 165 20.41 0.96 2.53
N VAL A 166 19.79 1.35 1.41
CA VAL A 166 19.89 2.72 0.90
C VAL A 166 18.75 3.53 1.53
N SER A 167 19.11 4.61 2.22
CA SER A 167 18.15 5.57 2.77
C SER A 167 17.08 5.94 1.73
N PRO A 168 15.79 6.08 2.10
CA PRO A 168 14.72 6.52 1.22
C PRO A 168 15.07 7.75 0.37
N SER A 169 15.77 8.71 0.97
CA SER A 169 16.24 9.95 0.33
C SER A 169 17.28 9.76 -0.77
N ARG A 170 18.00 8.65 -0.79
CA ARG A 170 19.06 8.36 -1.80
C ARG A 170 18.58 7.52 -2.97
N ARG A 171 17.38 6.98 -2.90
CA ARG A 171 16.77 6.23 -4.01
C ARG A 171 16.17 7.18 -5.03
N LYS A 172 16.42 6.88 -6.30
CA LYS A 172 15.89 7.68 -7.40
C LYS A 172 14.57 7.09 -7.90
N SER A 173 13.57 7.93 -8.02
CA SER A 173 12.37 7.66 -8.79
C SER A 173 12.63 7.86 -10.28
N PHE A 174 11.65 7.50 -11.11
CA PHE A 174 11.70 7.89 -12.52
C PHE A 174 11.44 9.40 -12.66
N PRO A 175 12.20 10.10 -13.53
CA PRO A 175 12.04 11.55 -13.68
C PRO A 175 10.59 11.94 -14.00
N ARG A 176 10.14 13.06 -13.44
CA ARG A 176 8.80 13.64 -13.65
C ARG A 176 7.61 12.76 -13.27
N THR A 177 7.82 11.53 -12.77
CA THR A 177 6.71 10.64 -12.43
C THR A 177 5.86 11.21 -11.31
N ALA A 178 6.47 11.71 -10.23
CA ALA A 178 5.75 12.32 -9.13
C ALA A 178 4.87 13.50 -9.58
N ALA A 179 5.41 14.39 -10.43
CA ALA A 179 4.64 15.54 -10.95
C ALA A 179 3.43 15.10 -11.79
N VAL A 180 3.56 14.05 -12.61
CA VAL A 180 2.43 13.52 -13.39
C VAL A 180 1.40 12.87 -12.45
N PHE A 181 1.83 12.13 -11.44
CA PHE A 181 0.94 11.54 -10.44
C PHE A 181 0.17 12.60 -9.67
N SER A 182 0.83 13.71 -9.27
CA SER A 182 0.16 14.83 -8.61
C SER A 182 -0.94 15.44 -9.47
N ARG A 183 -0.77 15.48 -10.80
CA ARG A 183 -1.83 15.93 -11.71
C ARG A 183 -3.02 14.98 -11.76
N PHE A 184 -2.81 13.66 -11.72
CA PHE A 184 -3.90 12.68 -11.67
C PHE A 184 -4.73 12.77 -10.39
N VAL A 185 -4.07 13.08 -9.27
CA VAL A 185 -4.70 13.15 -7.94
C VAL A 185 -5.41 14.49 -7.72
N SER A 186 -5.05 15.54 -8.45
CA SER A 186 -5.62 16.88 -8.25
C SER A 186 -7.05 16.99 -8.81
N PRO A 187 -7.94 17.73 -8.12
CA PRO A 187 -7.73 18.20 -6.75
C PRO A 187 -8.11 17.16 -5.70
N ASP A 188 -8.80 16.04 -6.06
CA ASP A 188 -9.54 15.27 -5.08
C ASP A 188 -9.60 13.77 -5.36
N ASN A 189 -8.89 13.29 -6.38
CA ASN A 189 -8.92 11.88 -6.75
C ASN A 189 -8.03 11.05 -5.81
N PRO A 190 -8.55 9.98 -5.18
CA PRO A 190 -7.75 9.09 -4.35
C PRO A 190 -6.71 8.31 -5.16
N ILE A 191 -5.54 8.08 -4.55
CA ILE A 191 -4.53 7.18 -5.10
C ILE A 191 -4.26 6.03 -4.14
N PHE A 192 -4.25 4.82 -4.70
CA PHE A 192 -3.94 3.57 -4.03
C PHE A 192 -2.62 3.02 -4.60
N TYR A 193 -1.61 2.93 -3.77
CA TYR A 193 -0.33 2.33 -4.10
C TYR A 193 -0.35 0.86 -3.70
N ILE A 194 -0.35 -0.05 -4.67
CA ILE A 194 -0.41 -1.48 -4.41
C ILE A 194 0.95 -2.11 -4.71
N SER A 195 1.53 -2.79 -3.73
CA SER A 195 2.82 -3.46 -3.88
C SER A 195 2.79 -4.86 -3.29
N ASN A 196 3.58 -5.76 -3.90
CA ASN A 196 3.86 -7.08 -3.33
C ASN A 196 4.86 -7.03 -2.16
N SER A 197 5.27 -5.86 -1.72
CA SER A 197 6.12 -5.67 -0.53
C SER A 197 5.35 -5.98 0.76
N PRO A 198 6.04 -6.52 1.79
CA PRO A 198 5.38 -6.83 3.06
C PRO A 198 4.97 -5.58 3.85
N TRP A 199 3.94 -5.73 4.70
CA TRP A 199 3.45 -4.64 5.57
C TRP A 199 4.52 -4.04 6.49
N ASN A 200 5.53 -4.82 6.85
CA ASN A 200 6.68 -4.33 7.62
C ASN A 200 7.50 -3.24 6.87
N MET A 201 7.25 -3.09 5.57
CA MET A 201 7.84 -2.06 4.72
C MET A 201 7.00 -0.78 4.63
N HIS A 202 5.83 -0.74 5.23
CA HIS A 202 4.87 0.36 5.12
C HIS A 202 5.52 1.72 5.41
N THR A 203 6.10 1.90 6.59
CA THR A 203 6.75 3.17 6.98
C THR A 203 7.87 3.57 6.02
N TYR A 204 8.68 2.60 5.57
CA TYR A 204 9.75 2.86 4.62
C TYR A 204 9.22 3.34 3.26
N LEU A 205 8.19 2.68 2.74
CA LEU A 205 7.59 3.06 1.45
C LEU A 205 6.87 4.40 1.54
N GLN A 206 6.21 4.67 2.66
CA GLN A 206 5.58 5.97 2.92
C GLN A 206 6.63 7.09 2.93
N GLU A 207 7.71 6.95 3.70
CA GLU A 207 8.83 7.89 3.73
C GLU A 207 9.46 8.06 2.33
N TYR A 208 9.56 6.96 1.55
CA TYR A 208 10.08 7.03 0.19
C TYR A 208 9.19 7.85 -0.74
N LEU A 209 7.89 7.60 -0.74
CA LEU A 209 6.92 8.34 -1.58
C LEU A 209 6.95 9.83 -1.24
N GLU A 210 6.95 10.17 0.05
CA GLU A 210 7.04 11.54 0.54
C GLU A 210 8.34 12.23 0.08
N TYR A 211 9.51 11.58 0.30
CA TYR A 211 10.81 12.10 -0.13
C TYR A 211 10.92 12.33 -1.63
N GLN A 212 10.25 11.50 -2.43
CA GLN A 212 10.26 11.61 -3.88
C GLN A 212 9.19 12.57 -4.40
N GLY A 213 8.40 13.19 -3.51
CA GLY A 213 7.35 14.15 -3.85
C GLY A 213 6.12 13.51 -4.52
N PHE A 214 5.88 12.23 -4.30
CA PHE A 214 4.64 11.58 -4.73
C PHE A 214 3.46 12.07 -3.90
N PRO A 215 2.26 12.17 -4.49
CA PRO A 215 1.07 12.54 -3.75
C PRO A 215 0.81 11.55 -2.61
N GLU A 216 0.30 12.07 -1.50
CA GLU A 216 -0.15 11.25 -0.40
C GLU A 216 -1.27 10.31 -0.86
N GLY A 217 -1.21 9.06 -0.42
CA GLY A 217 -2.15 8.03 -0.86
C GLY A 217 -2.11 6.82 0.04
N ILE A 218 -2.98 5.87 -0.28
CA ILE A 218 -3.21 4.67 0.52
C ILE A 218 -2.26 3.57 0.05
N LEU A 219 -1.40 3.08 0.95
CA LEU A 219 -0.50 1.96 0.69
C LEU A 219 -1.20 0.64 1.02
N LEU A 220 -1.38 -0.21 0.01
CA LEU A 220 -1.89 -1.56 0.14
C LEU A 220 -0.76 -2.55 -0.12
N LEU A 221 -0.27 -3.14 0.95
CA LEU A 221 0.86 -4.04 0.95
C LEU A 221 0.40 -5.47 1.21
N ARG A 222 1.31 -6.41 1.07
CA ARG A 222 0.99 -7.82 1.17
C ARG A 222 1.33 -8.39 2.53
N ASP A 223 0.48 -9.29 3.05
CA ASP A 223 0.88 -10.21 4.09
C ASP A 223 1.80 -11.26 3.50
N ILE A 224 2.96 -11.45 4.12
CA ILE A 224 3.92 -12.45 3.69
C ILE A 224 4.04 -13.49 4.80
N ASP A 225 3.40 -14.63 4.59
CA ASP A 225 3.79 -15.87 5.26
C ASP A 225 5.10 -16.38 4.62
N PHE A 226 6.22 -16.20 5.32
CA PHE A 226 7.55 -16.60 4.85
C PHE A 226 7.64 -18.09 4.48
N LEU A 227 6.75 -18.91 5.00
CA LEU A 227 6.70 -20.34 4.74
C LEU A 227 5.91 -20.70 3.47
N LYS A 228 4.92 -19.90 3.09
CA LYS A 228 4.04 -20.12 1.91
C LYS A 228 4.48 -19.36 0.66
N TRP A 229 5.60 -18.70 0.73
CA TRP A 229 6.12 -17.86 -0.33
C TRP A 229 6.57 -18.67 -1.53
N LYS A 230 6.03 -18.45 -2.73
CA LYS A 230 6.81 -18.75 -3.96
C LYS A 230 6.10 -18.99 -5.28
N THR A 231 4.83 -18.76 -5.45
CA THR A 231 4.30 -18.93 -6.81
C THR A 231 3.88 -17.59 -7.40
N LYS A 232 4.15 -17.43 -8.70
CA LYS A 232 3.67 -16.28 -9.48
C LYS A 232 2.14 -16.17 -9.40
N GLU A 233 1.46 -17.31 -9.28
CA GLU A 233 0.02 -17.41 -9.12
C GLU A 233 -0.47 -16.75 -7.83
N LEU A 234 0.27 -16.90 -6.73
CA LEU A 234 -0.06 -16.26 -5.45
C LEU A 234 0.13 -14.73 -5.51
N GLU A 235 1.17 -14.26 -6.21
CA GLU A 235 1.40 -12.83 -6.42
C GLU A 235 0.28 -12.20 -7.25
N LEU A 236 -0.12 -12.87 -8.32
CA LEU A 236 -1.26 -12.51 -9.16
C LEU A 236 -2.53 -12.45 -8.34
N GLN A 237 -2.83 -13.50 -7.59
CA GLN A 237 -4.06 -13.65 -6.84
C GLN A 237 -4.19 -12.57 -5.74
N ASN A 238 -3.13 -12.31 -4.98
CA ASN A 238 -3.18 -11.33 -3.91
C ASN A 238 -3.38 -9.90 -4.44
N LYS A 239 -2.58 -9.47 -5.42
CA LYS A 239 -2.70 -8.13 -6.01
C LYS A 239 -4.06 -7.94 -6.69
N TYR A 240 -4.57 -8.98 -7.37
CA TYR A 240 -5.90 -8.98 -7.95
C TYR A 240 -6.98 -8.77 -6.88
N GLN A 241 -6.93 -9.53 -5.79
CA GLN A 241 -7.91 -9.46 -4.69
C GLN A 241 -7.89 -8.08 -4.00
N GLU A 242 -6.73 -7.50 -3.76
CA GLU A 242 -6.65 -6.15 -3.17
C GLU A 242 -7.28 -5.09 -4.09
N ILE A 243 -7.06 -5.18 -5.41
CA ILE A 243 -7.72 -4.27 -6.36
C ILE A 243 -9.24 -4.48 -6.35
N ILE A 244 -9.72 -5.72 -6.34
CA ILE A 244 -11.17 -6.01 -6.29
C ILE A 244 -11.80 -5.47 -5.01
N LYS A 245 -11.12 -5.57 -3.86
CA LYS A 245 -11.61 -4.94 -2.61
C LYS A 245 -11.76 -3.42 -2.77
N VAL A 246 -10.77 -2.75 -3.36
CA VAL A 246 -10.85 -1.30 -3.62
C VAL A 246 -12.02 -0.97 -4.55
N LEU A 247 -12.20 -1.73 -5.63
CA LEU A 247 -13.32 -1.52 -6.55
C LEU A 247 -14.69 -1.74 -5.88
N ALA A 248 -14.79 -2.76 -5.03
CA ALA A 248 -16.04 -3.08 -4.32
C ALA A 248 -16.38 -2.04 -3.24
N ALA A 249 -15.36 -1.54 -2.53
CA ALA A 249 -15.56 -0.55 -1.48
C ALA A 249 -15.90 0.86 -2.01
N HIS A 250 -15.63 1.14 -3.28
CA HIS A 250 -15.80 2.48 -3.88
C HIS A 250 -16.52 2.39 -5.21
N GLU A 251 -17.77 1.95 -5.20
CA GLU A 251 -18.57 1.67 -6.40
C GLU A 251 -18.78 2.89 -7.30
N GLU A 252 -18.73 4.09 -6.78
CA GLU A 252 -18.91 5.35 -7.50
C GLU A 252 -17.68 5.75 -8.32
N LEU A 253 -16.50 5.23 -7.98
CA LEU A 253 -15.27 5.61 -8.65
C LEU A 253 -14.99 4.78 -9.91
N THR A 254 -14.48 5.41 -10.94
CA THR A 254 -13.75 4.75 -12.02
C THR A 254 -12.25 4.82 -11.75
N PHE A 255 -11.46 3.89 -12.29
CA PHE A 255 -10.05 3.80 -11.95
C PHE A 255 -9.13 3.88 -13.16
N ILE A 256 -7.97 4.50 -12.96
CA ILE A 256 -6.81 4.43 -13.84
C ILE A 256 -5.84 3.44 -13.21
N LEU A 257 -5.40 2.43 -13.95
CA LEU A 257 -4.44 1.44 -13.50
C LEU A 257 -3.06 1.76 -14.07
N ILE A 258 -2.03 1.85 -13.20
CA ILE A 258 -0.65 2.18 -13.59
C ILE A 258 0.28 1.11 -13.06
N GLY A 259 1.06 0.49 -13.95
CA GLY A 259 1.97 -0.59 -13.59
C GLY A 259 3.17 -0.67 -14.51
N ASP A 260 3.93 -1.75 -14.41
CA ASP A 260 5.11 -2.01 -15.22
C ASP A 260 4.99 -3.31 -16.06
N ALA A 261 5.78 -3.40 -17.10
CA ALA A 261 5.87 -4.60 -17.95
C ALA A 261 6.76 -5.70 -17.35
N GLY A 262 7.46 -5.42 -16.28
CA GLY A 262 8.41 -6.34 -15.62
C GLY A 262 7.75 -7.33 -14.69
N GLU A 263 6.58 -7.01 -14.18
CA GLU A 263 5.80 -7.84 -13.27
C GLU A 263 4.57 -8.49 -13.94
N VAL A 264 3.61 -8.80 -13.13
CA VAL A 264 2.35 -9.44 -13.53
C VAL A 264 1.23 -8.45 -13.78
N ASP A 265 1.51 -7.15 -13.67
CA ASP A 265 0.51 -6.08 -13.68
C ASP A 265 -0.39 -6.14 -14.91
N ILE A 266 0.19 -6.30 -16.09
CA ILE A 266 -0.61 -6.35 -17.31
C ILE A 266 -1.61 -7.51 -17.30
N ASP A 267 -1.23 -8.68 -16.73
CA ASP A 267 -2.11 -9.84 -16.68
C ASP A 267 -3.30 -9.55 -15.72
N ILE A 268 -3.00 -8.93 -14.58
CA ILE A 268 -3.99 -8.55 -13.56
C ILE A 268 -4.93 -7.46 -14.11
N TYR A 269 -4.36 -6.39 -14.64
CA TYR A 269 -5.11 -5.22 -15.06
C TYR A 269 -6.01 -5.52 -16.26
N GLU A 270 -5.54 -6.34 -17.20
CA GLU A 270 -6.34 -6.79 -18.33
C GLU A 270 -7.51 -7.67 -17.87
N GLN A 271 -7.26 -8.59 -16.93
CA GLN A 271 -8.31 -9.42 -16.35
C GLN A 271 -9.37 -8.56 -15.63
N ILE A 272 -8.94 -7.57 -14.83
CA ILE A 272 -9.85 -6.65 -14.16
C ILE A 272 -10.67 -5.85 -15.17
N ALA A 273 -10.02 -5.30 -16.20
CA ALA A 273 -10.70 -4.52 -17.21
C ALA A 273 -11.76 -5.34 -17.98
N ARG A 274 -11.51 -6.63 -18.23
CA ARG A 274 -12.51 -7.52 -18.83
C ARG A 274 -13.70 -7.81 -17.92
N HIS A 275 -13.47 -8.02 -16.63
CA HIS A 275 -14.53 -8.31 -15.68
C HIS A 275 -15.30 -7.05 -15.25
N HIS A 276 -14.62 -5.90 -15.22
CA HIS A 276 -15.16 -4.63 -14.75
C HIS A 276 -14.92 -3.47 -15.75
N PRO A 277 -15.34 -3.60 -17.03
CA PRO A 277 -14.96 -2.62 -18.08
C PRO A 277 -15.46 -1.20 -17.81
N LYS A 278 -16.59 -1.05 -17.15
CA LYS A 278 -17.16 0.25 -16.79
C LYS A 278 -16.44 0.95 -15.62
N ARG A 279 -15.60 0.20 -14.90
CA ARG A 279 -14.90 0.68 -13.71
C ARG A 279 -13.45 1.11 -14.00
N ILE A 280 -12.93 0.78 -15.20
CA ILE A 280 -11.56 1.08 -15.60
C ILE A 280 -11.57 2.07 -16.76
N SER A 281 -10.96 3.22 -16.56
CA SER A 281 -10.88 4.28 -17.58
C SER A 281 -9.70 4.09 -18.54
N ALA A 282 -8.54 3.66 -18.03
CA ALA A 282 -7.35 3.37 -18.83
C ALA A 282 -6.35 2.50 -18.05
N ILE A 283 -5.46 1.82 -18.77
CA ILE A 283 -4.32 1.06 -18.24
C ILE A 283 -3.04 1.65 -18.81
N TYR A 284 -2.12 2.04 -17.96
CA TYR A 284 -0.80 2.55 -18.33
C TYR A 284 0.27 1.57 -17.87
N ILE A 285 1.09 1.10 -18.80
CA ILE A 285 2.16 0.13 -18.52
C ILE A 285 3.51 0.72 -18.89
N ARG A 286 4.36 0.92 -17.88
CA ARG A 286 5.74 1.34 -18.09
C ARG A 286 6.54 0.25 -18.79
N SER A 287 7.25 0.62 -19.85
CA SER A 287 8.09 -0.30 -20.60
C SER A 287 9.32 -0.76 -19.80
N VAL A 288 9.80 -1.95 -20.11
CA VAL A 288 11.03 -2.51 -19.54
C VAL A 288 11.98 -2.98 -20.64
N LYS A 289 13.28 -3.11 -20.34
CA LYS A 289 14.30 -3.52 -21.32
C LYS A 289 14.11 -4.95 -21.87
N SER A 290 13.30 -5.79 -21.21
CA SER A 290 13.11 -7.20 -21.59
C SER A 290 12.21 -7.34 -22.84
N LYS A 291 12.78 -7.72 -23.98
CA LYS A 291 12.03 -7.97 -25.22
C LYS A 291 10.89 -8.98 -25.05
N LYS A 292 11.11 -10.07 -24.29
CA LYS A 292 10.11 -11.09 -24.03
C LYS A 292 8.89 -10.54 -23.28
N ARG A 293 9.13 -9.70 -22.26
CA ARG A 293 8.05 -9.08 -21.47
C ARG A 293 7.31 -8.04 -22.29
N MET A 294 8.02 -7.21 -23.03
CA MET A 294 7.43 -6.22 -23.93
C MET A 294 6.58 -6.87 -25.05
N HIS A 295 7.00 -8.03 -25.57
CA HIS A 295 6.19 -8.77 -26.54
C HIS A 295 4.83 -9.18 -25.93
N ARG A 296 4.83 -9.67 -24.70
CA ARG A 296 3.58 -10.01 -23.98
C ARG A 296 2.66 -8.79 -23.82
N VAL A 297 3.19 -7.68 -23.33
CA VAL A 297 2.41 -6.46 -23.12
C VAL A 297 1.83 -5.93 -24.43
N ARG A 298 2.63 -5.90 -25.52
CA ARG A 298 2.16 -5.49 -26.83
C ARG A 298 1.03 -6.38 -27.38
N LYS A 299 1.06 -7.67 -27.07
CA LYS A 299 -0.03 -8.59 -27.42
C LYS A 299 -1.34 -8.18 -26.77
N PHE A 300 -1.31 -7.80 -25.48
CA PHE A 300 -2.50 -7.31 -24.78
C PHE A 300 -2.94 -5.93 -25.30
N ALA A 301 -2.02 -5.01 -25.49
CA ALA A 301 -2.33 -3.68 -26.05
C ALA A 301 -2.88 -3.73 -27.49
N GLY A 302 -2.48 -4.72 -28.27
CA GLY A 302 -3.00 -4.98 -29.63
C GLY A 302 -4.23 -5.88 -29.67
N SER A 303 -4.71 -6.40 -28.53
CA SER A 303 -5.94 -7.20 -28.46
C SER A 303 -7.17 -6.30 -28.36
N THR A 304 -8.37 -6.90 -28.53
CA THR A 304 -9.67 -6.26 -28.25
C THR A 304 -9.85 -6.06 -26.73
N SER A 305 -9.04 -5.17 -26.13
CA SER A 305 -9.25 -4.74 -24.75
C SER A 305 -10.49 -3.84 -24.66
N PRO A 306 -11.34 -4.00 -23.64
CA PRO A 306 -12.49 -3.12 -23.46
C PRO A 306 -12.09 -1.69 -23.06
N VAL A 307 -10.83 -1.47 -22.68
CA VAL A 307 -10.30 -0.18 -22.26
C VAL A 307 -8.95 0.11 -22.92
N PRO A 308 -8.54 1.39 -23.06
CA PRO A 308 -7.22 1.75 -23.59
C PRO A 308 -6.09 1.15 -22.77
N ILE A 309 -5.13 0.47 -23.41
CA ILE A 309 -3.88 -0.01 -22.82
C ILE A 309 -2.73 0.71 -23.49
N ILE A 310 -2.03 1.55 -22.73
CA ILE A 310 -0.96 2.41 -23.25
C ILE A 310 0.37 1.97 -22.66
N ILE A 311 1.34 1.72 -23.53
CA ILE A 311 2.72 1.46 -23.16
C ILE A 311 3.48 2.78 -23.23
N PHE A 312 4.20 3.13 -22.17
CA PHE A 312 4.97 4.37 -22.09
C PHE A 312 6.40 4.13 -21.60
N ASP A 313 7.33 4.88 -22.13
CA ASP A 313 8.74 4.86 -21.72
C ASP A 313 9.00 5.93 -20.64
N ASN A 314 8.35 7.06 -20.76
CA ASN A 314 8.46 8.17 -19.81
C ASN A 314 7.07 8.69 -19.41
N SER A 315 6.98 9.28 -18.21
CA SER A 315 5.70 9.71 -17.65
C SER A 315 5.05 10.86 -18.43
N SER A 316 5.80 11.59 -19.26
CA SER A 316 5.23 12.65 -20.11
C SER A 316 4.36 12.06 -21.24
N GLU A 317 4.72 10.89 -21.78
CA GLU A 317 3.89 10.17 -22.76
C GLU A 317 2.56 9.73 -22.16
N MET A 318 2.61 9.23 -20.91
CA MET A 318 1.41 8.88 -20.14
C MET A 318 0.51 10.10 -19.95
N ALA A 319 1.09 11.25 -19.54
CA ALA A 319 0.36 12.48 -19.35
C ALA A 319 -0.28 12.99 -20.65
N ALA A 320 0.47 13.03 -21.76
CA ALA A 320 -0.03 13.49 -23.05
C ALA A 320 -1.21 12.63 -23.56
N HIS A 321 -1.14 11.28 -23.40
CA HIS A 321 -2.26 10.44 -23.74
C HIS A 321 -3.46 10.71 -22.83
N ALA A 322 -3.26 10.83 -21.50
CA ALA A 322 -4.32 11.09 -20.55
C ALA A 322 -5.03 12.42 -20.84
N GLU A 323 -4.29 13.45 -21.25
CA GLU A 323 -4.84 14.73 -21.74
C GLU A 323 -5.69 14.53 -23.00
N SER A 324 -5.21 13.75 -23.96
CA SER A 324 -5.90 13.52 -25.23
C SER A 324 -7.25 12.84 -25.09
N ILE A 325 -7.46 12.06 -24.02
CA ILE A 325 -8.72 11.36 -23.74
C ILE A 325 -9.51 11.98 -22.56
N GLY A 326 -9.11 13.16 -22.09
CA GLY A 326 -9.83 13.89 -21.04
C GLY A 326 -9.68 13.31 -19.63
N LEU A 327 -8.66 12.50 -19.38
CA LEU A 327 -8.34 11.99 -18.04
C LEU A 327 -7.49 12.96 -17.23
N LEU A 328 -6.80 13.89 -17.89
CA LEU A 328 -6.09 15.02 -17.31
C LEU A 328 -6.50 16.31 -18.02
N GLU A 329 -6.50 17.40 -17.27
CA GLU A 329 -6.56 18.73 -17.88
C GLU A 329 -5.26 19.01 -18.64
N ALA A 330 -5.37 19.72 -19.77
CA ALA A 330 -4.21 20.13 -20.54
C ALA A 330 -3.28 20.96 -19.63
N GLY A 331 -2.02 20.53 -19.51
CA GLY A 331 -1.03 21.30 -18.76
C GLY A 331 -0.80 22.65 -19.42
N MET A 332 -0.94 23.73 -18.65
CA MET A 332 -0.48 25.06 -19.06
C MET A 332 1.03 25.09 -19.21
#